data_66b5546c433a2b436e7d4b855a10163e
#
_entry.id   66b5546c433a2b436e7d4b855a10163e
#
_cell.length_a   1.000
_cell.length_b   1.000
_cell.length_c   1.000
_cell.angle_alpha   90.00
_cell.angle_beta   90.00
_cell.angle_gamma   90.00
#
_symmetry.space_group_name_H-M   'P 1'
#
loop_
_entity.id
_entity.type
_entity.pdbx_description
1 polymer ?
#
loop_
_entity_poly.entity_id
_entity_poly.type
_entity_poly.pdbx_seq_one_letter_code
_entity_poly.pdbx_strand_id
1 'polypeptide(L)'
;MCSSDLLIGAIFLGPRIGKYHTDEKTGKKTPKAIPGHSLTLGALGVFILWFAWYGFNGAAATDVPTLASILVTTTVSPAVATCTTMLFTWIKDGKPDVSMSLNGSLAGLVAVTASCDVTDALGSGIIGAVAGILVVLVVELLDKKLHIDDPVGAVAVHMANGIWGTLAVGLFATDKAPGYAVSGLTHTGLFYGGGLHLLGTQLIGFAAVAGWAAMTLTITFFILNKTVGLRVSAEEEIKGLDATEHNLPSAYADFMPVGGFAAVPVTESGLPAAPVEKAVPVETYTTKPDAKLSEVVMLFNPAKLERVKDAMNAVGVTGMTVTNVMGCGTQKGHVRKYRGVEIEELNLNPKMKLEMVISAVPVETVIAAAREALYTGNIGDGKIFVYDVEDAVKVRTGARGYDALQGTDD
;
A
#
# COMPACT_ATOMS: atom_id res chain seq x y z
N MET A 1 -2.43 23.40 -13.03
CA MET A 1 -3.46 23.65 -14.06
C MET A 1 -3.80 22.42 -14.89
N CYS A 2 -2.90 21.49 -15.09
CA CYS A 2 -3.19 20.21 -15.76
C CYS A 2 -4.13 19.28 -14.98
N SER A 3 -4.57 19.66 -13.81
CA SER A 3 -5.30 18.74 -12.90
C SER A 3 -6.78 18.58 -13.20
N SER A 4 -7.37 19.43 -14.03
CA SER A 4 -8.74 19.23 -14.53
C SER A 4 -8.82 18.13 -15.58
N ASP A 5 -7.71 17.82 -16.26
CA ASP A 5 -7.58 16.69 -17.18
C ASP A 5 -7.78 15.35 -16.46
N LEU A 6 -7.22 15.22 -15.26
CA LEU A 6 -7.36 14.01 -14.43
C LEU A 6 -8.82 13.72 -14.08
N LEU A 7 -9.58 14.74 -13.67
CA LEU A 7 -11.01 14.59 -13.36
C LEU A 7 -11.82 14.22 -14.60
N ILE A 8 -11.60 14.93 -15.70
CA ILE A 8 -12.31 14.70 -16.96
C ILE A 8 -11.94 13.33 -17.52
N GLY A 9 -10.65 12.98 -17.51
CA GLY A 9 -10.17 11.66 -17.90
C GLY A 9 -10.81 10.55 -17.09
N ALA A 10 -10.87 10.68 -15.77
CA ALA A 10 -11.50 9.70 -14.89
C ALA A 10 -13.01 9.53 -15.18
N ILE A 11 -13.71 10.62 -15.53
CA ILE A 11 -15.11 10.57 -15.93
C ILE A 11 -15.29 9.82 -17.27
N PHE A 12 -14.45 10.09 -18.26
CA PHE A 12 -14.51 9.43 -19.57
C PHE A 12 -14.13 7.96 -19.52
N LEU A 13 -13.09 7.60 -18.75
CA LEU A 13 -12.65 6.22 -18.58
C LEU A 13 -13.64 5.38 -17.76
N GLY A 14 -14.31 6.00 -16.80
CA GLY A 14 -15.18 5.32 -15.86
C GLY A 14 -14.38 4.53 -14.79
N PRO A 15 -15.08 3.91 -13.84
CA PRO A 15 -14.44 3.20 -12.75
C PRO A 15 -13.84 1.86 -13.19
N ARG A 16 -12.77 1.44 -12.51
CA ARG A 16 -12.16 0.11 -12.67
C ARG A 16 -13.19 -0.99 -12.36
N ILE A 17 -13.04 -2.15 -13.00
CA ILE A 17 -13.88 -3.32 -12.75
C ILE A 17 -13.82 -3.70 -11.27
N GLY A 18 -14.99 -3.90 -10.66
CA GLY A 18 -15.10 -4.26 -9.23
C GLY A 18 -14.89 -3.11 -8.23
N LYS A 19 -14.68 -1.85 -8.70
CA LYS A 19 -14.52 -0.69 -7.81
C LYS A 19 -15.78 -0.34 -7.03
N TYR A 20 -16.95 -0.46 -7.65
CA TYR A 20 -18.22 -0.17 -7.00
C TYR A 20 -19.13 -1.39 -7.02
N HIS A 21 -19.71 -1.70 -5.86
CA HIS A 21 -20.75 -2.71 -5.72
C HIS A 21 -22.11 -2.00 -5.67
N THR A 22 -23.05 -2.48 -6.46
CA THR A 22 -24.43 -1.98 -6.42
C THR A 22 -25.30 -3.02 -5.72
N ASP A 23 -25.88 -2.66 -4.59
CA ASP A 23 -26.85 -3.50 -3.89
C ASP A 23 -28.11 -3.64 -4.75
N GLU A 24 -28.44 -4.87 -5.13
CA GLU A 24 -29.57 -5.17 -6.03
C GLU A 24 -30.93 -4.76 -5.46
N LYS A 25 -31.07 -4.72 -4.13
CA LYS A 25 -32.34 -4.39 -3.45
C LYS A 25 -32.55 -2.89 -3.28
N THR A 26 -31.47 -2.16 -2.99
CA THR A 26 -31.54 -0.74 -2.66
C THR A 26 -31.05 0.17 -3.78
N GLY A 27 -30.39 -0.37 -4.80
CA GLY A 27 -29.73 0.38 -5.87
C GLY A 27 -28.54 1.23 -5.37
N LYS A 28 -28.16 1.12 -4.10
CA LYS A 28 -27.09 1.91 -3.50
C LYS A 28 -25.74 1.41 -3.99
N LYS A 29 -24.93 2.32 -4.53
CA LYS A 29 -23.54 2.07 -4.88
C LYS A 29 -22.65 2.28 -3.66
N THR A 30 -21.80 1.30 -3.37
CA THR A 30 -20.78 1.36 -2.32
C THR A 30 -19.40 1.14 -2.91
N PRO A 31 -18.39 1.95 -2.55
CA PRO A 31 -17.03 1.77 -3.05
C PRO A 31 -16.37 0.56 -2.38
N LYS A 32 -15.64 -0.21 -3.18
CA LYS A 32 -14.74 -1.26 -2.71
C LYS A 32 -13.30 -0.76 -2.75
N ALA A 33 -12.53 -1.05 -1.71
CA ALA A 33 -11.12 -0.70 -1.67
C ALA A 33 -10.33 -1.57 -2.66
N ILE A 34 -9.52 -0.93 -3.49
CA ILE A 34 -8.51 -1.59 -4.33
C ILE A 34 -7.15 -1.05 -3.87
N PRO A 35 -6.49 -1.71 -2.91
CA PRO A 35 -5.23 -1.22 -2.35
C PRO A 35 -4.09 -1.30 -3.37
N GLY A 36 -3.11 -0.42 -3.20
CA GLY A 36 -1.86 -0.49 -3.95
C GLY A 36 -1.01 -1.70 -3.52
N HIS A 37 -0.12 -2.14 -4.39
CA HIS A 37 0.73 -3.31 -4.15
C HIS A 37 1.85 -3.08 -3.12
N SER A 38 2.38 -1.84 -2.98
CA SER A 38 3.47 -1.54 -2.05
C SER A 38 3.43 -0.11 -1.54
N LEU A 39 3.10 0.05 -0.25
CA LEU A 39 3.16 1.36 0.43
C LEU A 39 4.59 1.85 0.61
N THR A 40 5.57 0.94 0.74
CA THR A 40 6.99 1.30 0.87
C THR A 40 7.51 1.95 -0.40
N LEU A 41 7.20 1.39 -1.57
CA LEU A 41 7.54 2.01 -2.86
C LEU A 41 6.77 3.33 -3.06
N GLY A 42 5.52 3.40 -2.61
CA GLY A 42 4.76 4.66 -2.60
C GLY A 42 5.44 5.74 -1.77
N ALA A 43 5.92 5.40 -0.57
CA ALA A 43 6.65 6.32 0.29
C ALA A 43 7.98 6.77 -0.33
N LEU A 44 8.72 5.87 -0.96
CA LEU A 44 9.93 6.22 -1.71
C LEU A 44 9.61 7.17 -2.87
N GLY A 45 8.52 6.92 -3.61
CA GLY A 45 8.07 7.80 -4.68
C GLY A 45 7.74 9.21 -4.18
N VAL A 46 7.05 9.33 -3.05
CA VAL A 46 6.76 10.62 -2.40
C VAL A 46 8.04 11.32 -1.96
N PHE A 47 9.02 10.60 -1.41
CA PHE A 47 10.32 11.17 -1.04
C PHE A 47 11.07 11.74 -2.26
N ILE A 48 11.11 11.01 -3.36
CA ILE A 48 11.73 11.45 -4.62
C ILE A 48 11.01 12.70 -5.17
N LEU A 49 9.68 12.70 -5.17
CA LEU A 49 8.87 13.84 -5.60
C LEU A 49 9.10 15.06 -4.71
N TRP A 50 9.16 14.91 -3.40
CA TRP A 50 9.42 16.01 -2.48
C TRP A 50 10.81 16.61 -2.73
N PHE A 51 11.82 15.77 -2.86
CA PHE A 51 13.17 16.23 -3.18
C PHE A 51 13.21 17.00 -4.51
N ALA A 52 12.60 16.45 -5.56
CA ALA A 52 12.53 17.10 -6.86
C ALA A 52 11.73 18.42 -6.83
N TRP A 53 10.79 18.55 -5.90
CA TRP A 53 9.97 19.77 -5.76
C TRP A 53 10.75 20.98 -5.30
N TYR A 54 11.85 20.81 -4.59
CA TYR A 54 12.78 21.90 -4.31
C TYR A 54 13.36 22.48 -5.60
N GLY A 55 13.69 21.65 -6.56
CA GLY A 55 14.10 22.09 -7.90
C GLY A 55 12.96 22.73 -8.67
N PHE A 56 11.76 22.12 -8.59
CA PHE A 56 10.57 22.62 -9.29
C PHE A 56 10.17 24.04 -8.82
N ASN A 57 10.01 24.25 -7.53
CA ASN A 57 9.70 25.57 -6.98
C ASN A 57 10.90 26.52 -7.03
N GLY A 58 12.10 26.01 -6.72
CA GLY A 58 13.32 26.83 -6.68
C GLY A 58 13.74 27.37 -8.04
N ALA A 59 13.33 26.75 -9.14
CA ALA A 59 13.60 27.23 -10.50
C ALA A 59 12.99 28.61 -10.78
N ALA A 60 12.01 29.06 -10.02
CA ALA A 60 11.40 30.37 -10.12
C ALA A 60 12.23 31.50 -9.40
N ALA A 61 13.23 31.11 -8.62
CA ALA A 61 14.02 32.06 -7.85
C ALA A 61 14.96 32.91 -8.75
N THR A 62 14.98 34.20 -8.52
CA THR A 62 15.85 35.16 -9.23
C THR A 62 17.11 35.52 -8.45
N ASP A 63 17.12 35.23 -7.15
CA ASP A 63 18.21 35.54 -6.23
C ASP A 63 18.27 34.55 -5.06
N VAL A 64 19.36 34.59 -4.28
CA VAL A 64 19.58 33.62 -3.17
C VAL A 64 18.59 33.82 -2.02
N PRO A 65 18.22 35.04 -1.57
CA PRO A 65 17.18 35.19 -0.56
C PRO A 65 15.81 34.59 -0.96
N THR A 66 15.40 34.83 -2.20
CA THR A 66 14.14 34.25 -2.75
C THR A 66 14.22 32.72 -2.79
N LEU A 67 15.35 32.15 -3.25
CA LEU A 67 15.55 30.71 -3.25
C LEU A 67 15.47 30.15 -1.83
N ALA A 68 16.15 30.77 -0.87
CA ALA A 68 16.12 30.30 0.52
C ALA A 68 14.69 30.32 1.10
N SER A 69 13.92 31.39 0.81
CA SER A 69 12.51 31.50 1.22
C SER A 69 11.66 30.39 0.59
N ILE A 70 11.80 30.14 -0.71
CA ILE A 70 11.09 29.09 -1.44
C ILE A 70 11.39 27.70 -0.84
N LEU A 71 12.65 27.41 -0.50
CA LEU A 71 13.02 26.14 0.12
C LEU A 71 12.35 25.96 1.49
N VAL A 72 12.26 27.02 2.30
CA VAL A 72 11.56 26.99 3.59
C VAL A 72 10.07 26.75 3.41
N THR A 73 9.39 27.51 2.57
CA THR A 73 7.94 27.36 2.35
C THR A 73 7.58 26.00 1.75
N THR A 74 8.42 25.50 0.83
CA THR A 74 8.29 24.17 0.22
C THR A 74 8.54 23.04 1.22
N THR A 75 9.27 23.29 2.30
CA THR A 75 9.46 22.32 3.40
C THR A 75 8.31 22.37 4.40
N VAL A 76 7.91 23.56 4.83
CA VAL A 76 6.93 23.75 5.91
C VAL A 76 5.54 23.25 5.50
N SER A 77 5.06 23.64 4.32
CA SER A 77 3.71 23.31 3.88
C SER A 77 3.45 21.78 3.82
N PRO A 78 4.27 20.98 3.11
CA PRO A 78 4.03 19.52 3.06
C PRO A 78 4.26 18.82 4.40
N ALA A 79 5.19 19.31 5.23
CA ALA A 79 5.40 18.75 6.57
C ALA A 79 4.15 18.94 7.44
N VAL A 80 3.61 20.15 7.48
CA VAL A 80 2.36 20.44 8.20
C VAL A 80 1.18 19.68 7.61
N ALA A 81 1.06 19.62 6.28
CA ALA A 81 0.00 18.87 5.61
C ALA A 81 0.03 17.38 5.96
N THR A 82 1.21 16.76 5.99
CA THR A 82 1.38 15.37 6.41
C THR A 82 0.89 15.15 7.84
N CYS A 83 1.35 15.97 8.77
CA CYS A 83 0.92 15.90 10.18
C CYS A 83 -0.59 16.10 10.33
N THR A 84 -1.15 17.07 9.62
CA THR A 84 -2.59 17.37 9.67
C THR A 84 -3.41 16.22 9.10
N THR A 85 -2.98 15.62 7.98
CA THR A 85 -3.65 14.45 7.40
C THR A 85 -3.58 13.25 8.34
N MET A 86 -2.42 12.99 8.96
CA MET A 86 -2.27 11.95 9.97
C MET A 86 -3.24 12.14 11.13
N LEU A 87 -3.26 13.32 11.72
CA LEU A 87 -4.14 13.64 12.84
C LEU A 87 -5.61 13.54 12.45
N PHE A 88 -5.98 14.09 11.29
CA PHE A 88 -7.35 14.07 10.82
C PHE A 88 -7.87 12.66 10.58
N THR A 89 -7.08 11.81 9.90
CA THR A 89 -7.44 10.40 9.68
C THR A 89 -7.42 9.60 10.98
N TRP A 90 -6.51 9.90 11.92
CA TRP A 90 -6.47 9.27 13.23
C TRP A 90 -7.74 9.55 14.03
N ILE A 91 -8.14 10.82 14.13
CA ILE A 91 -9.37 11.21 14.86
C ILE A 91 -10.59 10.60 14.19
N LYS A 92 -10.64 10.61 12.87
CA LYS A 92 -11.79 10.16 12.09
C LYS A 92 -11.95 8.64 12.04
N ASP A 93 -10.85 7.92 11.84
CA ASP A 93 -10.83 6.49 11.52
C ASP A 93 -10.23 5.63 12.64
N GLY A 94 -9.80 6.26 13.74
CA GLY A 94 -9.20 5.59 14.91
C GLY A 94 -7.73 5.23 14.74
N LYS A 95 -7.18 5.31 13.53
CA LYS A 95 -5.76 5.10 13.20
C LYS A 95 -5.34 6.00 12.04
N PRO A 96 -4.08 6.48 12.02
CA PRO A 96 -3.58 7.24 10.88
C PRO A 96 -3.52 6.35 9.63
N ASP A 97 -4.01 6.89 8.52
CA ASP A 97 -3.91 6.23 7.20
C ASP A 97 -2.60 6.63 6.53
N VAL A 98 -1.71 5.65 6.32
CA VAL A 98 -0.39 5.87 5.71
C VAL A 98 -0.52 6.36 4.27
N SER A 99 -1.41 5.76 3.47
CA SER A 99 -1.63 6.17 2.07
C SER A 99 -2.13 7.61 1.98
N MET A 100 -3.08 7.98 2.86
CA MET A 100 -3.58 9.35 2.92
C MET A 100 -2.52 10.33 3.43
N SER A 101 -1.67 9.93 4.38
CA SER A 101 -0.56 10.78 4.87
C SER A 101 0.46 11.06 3.77
N LEU A 102 0.75 10.08 2.91
CA LEU A 102 1.58 10.27 1.72
C LEU A 102 0.93 11.25 0.72
N ASN A 103 -0.37 11.10 0.48
CA ASN A 103 -1.12 12.06 -0.35
C ASN A 103 -1.18 13.45 0.30
N GLY A 104 -1.26 13.54 1.63
CA GLY A 104 -1.20 14.80 2.38
C GLY A 104 0.11 15.55 2.16
N SER A 105 1.23 14.82 2.15
CA SER A 105 2.54 15.38 1.83
C SER A 105 2.56 16.03 0.44
N LEU A 106 2.10 15.30 -0.59
CA LEU A 106 2.01 15.81 -1.95
C LEU A 106 1.01 16.97 -2.07
N ALA A 107 -0.12 16.89 -1.38
CA ALA A 107 -1.13 17.95 -1.33
C ALA A 107 -0.56 19.28 -0.79
N GLY A 108 0.26 19.20 0.26
CA GLY A 108 0.96 20.37 0.80
C GLY A 108 1.98 20.97 -0.16
N LEU A 109 2.71 20.13 -0.92
CA LEU A 109 3.62 20.58 -1.99
C LEU A 109 2.85 21.30 -3.09
N VAL A 110 1.77 20.72 -3.58
CA VAL A 110 0.91 21.32 -4.61
C VAL A 110 0.32 22.64 -4.13
N ALA A 111 -0.22 22.67 -2.92
CA ALA A 111 -0.90 23.84 -2.38
C ALA A 111 0.02 25.05 -2.21
N VAL A 112 1.28 24.86 -1.85
CA VAL A 112 2.23 25.97 -1.66
C VAL A 112 2.87 26.44 -2.97
N THR A 113 2.83 25.62 -4.03
CA THR A 113 3.56 25.88 -5.27
C THR A 113 3.25 27.25 -5.88
N ALA A 114 1.97 27.64 -5.90
CA ALA A 114 1.56 28.92 -6.50
C ALA A 114 1.97 30.15 -5.67
N SER A 115 2.29 29.99 -4.40
CA SER A 115 2.59 31.07 -3.47
C SER A 115 3.97 30.93 -2.81
N CYS A 116 4.79 29.96 -3.22
CA CYS A 116 6.02 29.60 -2.53
C CYS A 116 7.04 30.73 -2.41
N ASP A 117 7.05 31.67 -3.35
CA ASP A 117 7.95 32.84 -3.42
C ASP A 117 7.37 34.09 -2.75
N VAL A 118 6.04 34.15 -2.58
CA VAL A 118 5.32 35.35 -2.11
C VAL A 118 4.65 35.18 -0.74
N THR A 119 4.79 34.02 -0.11
CA THR A 119 4.26 33.78 1.25
C THR A 119 5.39 33.59 2.25
N ASP A 120 5.07 33.76 3.54
CA ASP A 120 6.01 33.50 4.64
C ASP A 120 5.82 32.07 5.21
N ALA A 121 6.67 31.68 6.16
CA ALA A 121 6.62 30.35 6.77
C ALA A 121 5.29 30.08 7.51
N LEU A 122 4.68 31.10 8.12
CA LEU A 122 3.40 30.95 8.81
C LEU A 122 2.27 30.72 7.80
N GLY A 123 2.20 31.54 6.75
CA GLY A 123 1.24 31.37 5.66
C GLY A 123 1.37 30.00 5.01
N SER A 124 2.60 29.55 4.72
CA SER A 124 2.83 28.21 4.14
C SER A 124 2.37 27.07 5.07
N GLY A 125 2.56 27.23 6.38
CA GLY A 125 2.07 26.27 7.37
C GLY A 125 0.53 26.17 7.37
N ILE A 126 -0.17 27.29 7.32
CA ILE A 126 -1.64 27.33 7.24
C ILE A 126 -2.13 26.74 5.92
N ILE A 127 -1.48 27.08 4.81
CA ILE A 127 -1.78 26.50 3.49
C ILE A 127 -1.66 24.98 3.53
N GLY A 128 -0.60 24.46 4.12
CA GLY A 128 -0.39 23.02 4.30
C GLY A 128 -1.42 22.37 5.22
N ALA A 129 -1.78 23.02 6.34
CA ALA A 129 -2.78 22.49 7.26
C ALA A 129 -4.14 22.31 6.58
N VAL A 130 -4.59 23.27 5.80
CA VAL A 130 -5.82 23.19 5.01
C VAL A 130 -5.72 22.10 3.94
N ALA A 131 -4.59 22.03 3.23
CA ALA A 131 -4.34 21.04 2.20
C ALA A 131 -4.45 19.60 2.73
N GLY A 132 -3.89 19.36 3.93
CA GLY A 132 -3.93 18.06 4.57
C GLY A 132 -5.34 17.57 4.95
N ILE A 133 -6.27 18.46 5.27
CA ILE A 133 -7.68 18.13 5.48
C ILE A 133 -8.41 18.00 4.15
N LEU A 134 -8.19 18.93 3.24
CA LEU A 134 -8.86 19.01 1.96
C LEU A 134 -8.67 17.75 1.12
N VAL A 135 -7.45 17.21 1.08
CA VAL A 135 -7.16 16.00 0.31
C VAL A 135 -8.00 14.81 0.78
N VAL A 136 -8.18 14.62 2.09
CA VAL A 136 -9.00 13.53 2.63
C VAL A 136 -10.47 13.71 2.24
N LEU A 137 -10.99 14.93 2.45
CA LEU A 137 -12.39 15.23 2.15
C LEU A 137 -12.72 15.05 0.67
N VAL A 138 -11.82 15.48 -0.22
CA VAL A 138 -12.04 15.37 -1.67
C VAL A 138 -11.93 13.93 -2.16
N VAL A 139 -10.96 13.14 -1.65
CA VAL A 139 -10.89 11.70 -1.96
C VAL A 139 -12.20 11.02 -1.59
N GLU A 140 -12.73 11.29 -0.41
CA GLU A 140 -13.99 10.67 0.03
C GLU A 140 -15.21 11.18 -0.75
N LEU A 141 -15.22 12.46 -1.11
CA LEU A 141 -16.28 13.03 -1.94
C LEU A 141 -16.33 12.35 -3.30
N LEU A 142 -15.18 12.20 -3.97
CA LEU A 142 -15.08 11.54 -5.27
C LEU A 142 -15.50 10.08 -5.18
N ASP A 143 -14.97 9.35 -4.23
CA ASP A 143 -15.17 7.90 -4.12
C ASP A 143 -16.56 7.53 -3.57
N LYS A 144 -17.00 8.16 -2.46
CA LYS A 144 -18.22 7.76 -1.74
C LYS A 144 -19.50 8.43 -2.25
N LYS A 145 -19.41 9.65 -2.80
CA LYS A 145 -20.59 10.41 -3.23
C LYS A 145 -20.70 10.55 -4.72
N LEU A 146 -19.62 10.91 -5.42
CA LEU A 146 -19.64 11.13 -6.86
C LEU A 146 -19.38 9.85 -7.65
N HIS A 147 -18.87 8.80 -7.01
CA HIS A 147 -18.50 7.52 -7.62
C HIS A 147 -17.57 7.69 -8.82
N ILE A 148 -16.62 8.61 -8.69
CA ILE A 148 -15.53 8.84 -9.64
C ILE A 148 -14.30 8.10 -9.10
N ASP A 149 -13.79 7.15 -9.86
CA ASP A 149 -12.61 6.37 -9.48
C ASP A 149 -11.35 7.18 -9.75
N ASP A 150 -10.72 7.64 -8.68
CA ASP A 150 -9.41 8.28 -8.67
C ASP A 150 -8.40 7.32 -8.01
N PRO A 151 -7.74 6.45 -8.79
CA PRO A 151 -6.99 5.30 -8.28
C PRO A 151 -5.93 5.64 -7.24
N VAL A 152 -5.22 6.74 -7.43
CA VAL A 152 -4.12 7.17 -6.55
C VAL A 152 -4.41 8.46 -5.79
N GLY A 153 -5.60 9.06 -5.95
CA GLY A 153 -5.96 10.32 -5.34
C GLY A 153 -5.37 11.54 -6.05
N ALA A 154 -4.99 11.37 -7.33
CA ALA A 154 -4.36 12.42 -8.10
C ALA A 154 -5.27 13.65 -8.29
N VAL A 155 -6.58 13.43 -8.51
CA VAL A 155 -7.56 14.52 -8.60
C VAL A 155 -7.62 15.30 -7.29
N ALA A 156 -7.69 14.61 -6.16
CA ALA A 156 -7.74 15.25 -4.85
C ALA A 156 -6.43 15.98 -4.52
N VAL A 157 -5.27 15.37 -4.83
CA VAL A 157 -3.95 15.97 -4.57
C VAL A 157 -3.72 17.17 -5.48
N HIS A 158 -3.90 17.03 -6.79
CA HIS A 158 -3.48 18.05 -7.75
C HIS A 158 -4.57 19.05 -8.07
N MET A 159 -5.79 18.62 -8.39
CA MET A 159 -6.85 19.55 -8.76
C MET A 159 -7.35 20.35 -7.54
N ALA A 160 -7.78 19.67 -6.49
CA ALA A 160 -8.38 20.37 -5.35
C ALA A 160 -7.35 21.24 -4.62
N ASN A 161 -6.13 20.72 -4.39
CA ASN A 161 -5.09 21.49 -3.73
C ASN A 161 -4.41 22.50 -4.66
N GLY A 162 -4.43 22.32 -5.97
CA GLY A 162 -4.04 23.34 -6.93
C GLY A 162 -4.99 24.54 -6.96
N ILE A 163 -6.30 24.28 -6.88
CA ILE A 163 -7.31 25.34 -6.71
C ILE A 163 -7.07 26.08 -5.39
N TRP A 164 -6.92 25.33 -4.29
CA TRP A 164 -6.62 25.91 -2.99
C TRP A 164 -5.33 26.77 -3.04
N GLY A 165 -4.25 26.25 -3.61
CA GLY A 165 -2.97 26.94 -3.72
C GLY A 165 -3.05 28.23 -4.55
N THR A 166 -3.82 28.21 -5.65
CA THR A 166 -4.06 29.41 -6.45
C THR A 166 -4.80 30.49 -5.65
N LEU A 167 -5.84 30.09 -4.91
CA LEU A 167 -6.58 31.02 -4.05
C LEU A 167 -5.75 31.49 -2.86
N ALA A 168 -4.86 30.64 -2.36
CA ALA A 168 -3.97 30.94 -1.25
C ALA A 168 -3.01 32.11 -1.54
N VAL A 169 -2.62 32.34 -2.80
CA VAL A 169 -1.88 33.56 -3.20
C VAL A 169 -2.67 34.80 -2.81
N GLY A 170 -3.98 34.82 -3.14
CA GLY A 170 -4.87 35.93 -2.81
C GLY A 170 -5.12 36.12 -1.31
N LEU A 171 -4.84 35.11 -0.50
CA LEU A 171 -5.02 35.14 0.95
C LEU A 171 -3.72 35.47 1.69
N PHE A 172 -2.59 34.88 1.28
CA PHE A 172 -1.35 34.82 2.07
C PHE A 172 -0.14 35.51 1.43
N ALA A 173 -0.26 36.15 0.25
CA ALA A 173 0.85 36.94 -0.31
C ALA A 173 1.23 38.07 0.62
N THR A 174 2.54 38.27 0.90
CA THR A 174 3.06 39.26 1.81
C THR A 174 4.27 39.96 1.20
N ASP A 175 4.36 41.29 1.39
CA ASP A 175 5.50 42.14 0.98
C ASP A 175 6.78 41.83 1.77
N LYS A 176 6.69 41.06 2.84
CA LYS A 176 7.83 40.57 3.61
C LYS A 176 8.54 39.39 2.96
N ALA A 177 7.88 38.69 2.04
CA ALA A 177 8.51 37.59 1.31
C ALA A 177 9.47 38.12 0.26
N PRO A 178 10.73 37.60 0.18
CA PRO A 178 11.74 38.13 -0.76
C PRO A 178 11.27 38.14 -2.22
N GLY A 179 10.53 37.15 -2.66
CA GLY A 179 10.01 37.05 -4.02
C GLY A 179 8.89 38.03 -4.36
N TYR A 180 8.25 38.65 -3.36
CA TYR A 180 7.16 39.61 -3.61
C TYR A 180 7.56 40.77 -4.50
N ALA A 181 8.73 41.35 -4.27
CA ALA A 181 9.21 42.51 -5.04
C ALA A 181 9.41 42.21 -6.53
N VAL A 182 9.71 40.97 -6.88
CA VAL A 182 9.97 40.54 -8.27
C VAL A 182 8.77 39.82 -8.90
N SER A 183 7.75 39.49 -8.12
CA SER A 183 6.54 38.78 -8.59
C SER A 183 5.61 39.64 -9.47
N GLY A 184 5.79 40.98 -9.44
CA GLY A 184 4.89 41.91 -10.09
C GLY A 184 3.55 42.11 -9.38
N LEU A 185 3.38 41.59 -8.17
CA LEU A 185 2.17 41.76 -7.36
C LEU A 185 2.11 43.21 -6.86
N THR A 186 0.95 43.85 -6.99
CA THR A 186 0.70 45.22 -6.53
C THR A 186 -0.06 45.30 -5.21
N HIS A 187 -0.62 44.17 -4.76
CA HIS A 187 -1.41 44.04 -3.53
C HIS A 187 -1.00 42.80 -2.76
N THR A 188 -0.91 42.91 -1.46
CA THR A 188 -0.75 41.76 -0.56
C THR A 188 -2.04 40.92 -0.47
N GLY A 189 -1.95 39.78 0.12
CA GLY A 189 -3.11 38.90 0.36
C GLY A 189 -4.06 39.49 1.39
N LEU A 190 -5.28 38.92 1.44
CA LEU A 190 -6.33 39.39 2.34
C LEU A 190 -5.89 39.41 3.81
N PHE A 191 -5.19 38.38 4.27
CA PHE A 191 -4.73 38.31 5.67
C PHE A 191 -3.53 39.19 6.00
N TYR A 192 -2.92 39.79 5.00
CA TYR A 192 -1.83 40.74 5.13
C TYR A 192 -2.24 42.19 4.75
N GLY A 193 -3.55 42.47 4.77
CA GLY A 193 -4.10 43.79 4.61
C GLY A 193 -4.34 44.28 3.19
N GLY A 194 -4.12 43.42 2.16
CA GLY A 194 -4.32 43.78 0.73
C GLY A 194 -5.78 43.78 0.25
N GLY A 195 -6.72 43.46 1.14
CA GLY A 195 -8.15 43.38 0.78
C GLY A 195 -8.47 42.22 -0.18
N LEU A 196 -9.61 42.37 -0.87
CA LEU A 196 -10.12 41.26 -1.75
C LEU A 196 -9.60 41.35 -3.19
N HIS A 197 -8.79 42.38 -3.54
CA HIS A 197 -8.39 42.61 -4.91
C HIS A 197 -7.58 41.46 -5.49
N LEU A 198 -6.52 41.04 -4.80
CA LEU A 198 -5.68 39.91 -5.27
C LEU A 198 -6.46 38.58 -5.28
N LEU A 199 -7.28 38.32 -4.27
CA LEU A 199 -8.12 37.12 -4.25
C LEU A 199 -9.14 37.10 -5.41
N GLY A 200 -9.75 38.25 -5.70
CA GLY A 200 -10.64 38.38 -6.87
C GLY A 200 -9.93 38.13 -8.18
N THR A 201 -8.72 38.64 -8.34
CA THR A 201 -7.88 38.39 -9.53
C THR A 201 -7.56 36.89 -9.68
N GLN A 202 -7.17 36.23 -8.59
CA GLN A 202 -6.91 34.76 -8.60
C GLN A 202 -8.16 33.94 -8.94
N LEU A 203 -9.32 34.34 -8.43
CA LEU A 203 -10.60 33.69 -8.75
C LEU A 203 -10.97 33.79 -10.23
N ILE A 204 -10.83 34.98 -10.82
CA ILE A 204 -11.09 35.22 -12.25
C ILE A 204 -10.10 34.41 -13.10
N GLY A 205 -8.82 34.45 -12.77
CA GLY A 205 -7.77 33.68 -13.46
C GLY A 205 -8.03 32.20 -13.40
N PHE A 206 -8.36 31.68 -12.21
CA PHE A 206 -8.74 30.27 -12.01
C PHE A 206 -9.93 29.90 -12.86
N ALA A 207 -11.03 30.68 -12.82
CA ALA A 207 -12.24 30.39 -13.58
C ALA A 207 -12.01 30.36 -15.10
N ALA A 208 -11.23 31.30 -15.61
CA ALA A 208 -10.89 31.36 -17.04
C ALA A 208 -10.10 30.12 -17.48
N VAL A 209 -9.05 29.77 -16.73
CA VAL A 209 -8.19 28.63 -17.08
C VAL A 209 -8.91 27.30 -16.85
N ALA A 210 -9.68 27.16 -15.78
CA ALA A 210 -10.46 25.94 -15.52
C ALA A 210 -11.54 25.75 -16.62
N GLY A 211 -12.22 26.82 -17.03
CA GLY A 211 -13.20 26.77 -18.13
C GLY A 211 -12.56 26.37 -19.45
N TRP A 212 -11.41 26.98 -19.80
CA TRP A 212 -10.67 26.63 -21.00
C TRP A 212 -10.20 25.17 -20.99
N ALA A 213 -9.56 24.73 -19.89
CA ALA A 213 -9.09 23.36 -19.74
C ALA A 213 -10.25 22.36 -19.80
N ALA A 214 -11.35 22.62 -19.10
CA ALA A 214 -12.52 21.73 -19.11
C ALA A 214 -13.11 21.59 -20.53
N MET A 215 -13.25 22.69 -21.26
CA MET A 215 -13.77 22.68 -22.62
C MET A 215 -12.85 21.90 -23.57
N THR A 216 -11.58 22.25 -23.62
CA THR A 216 -10.62 21.64 -24.57
C THR A 216 -10.40 20.16 -24.28
N LEU A 217 -10.26 19.77 -23.01
CA LEU A 217 -10.05 18.37 -22.62
C LEU A 217 -11.31 17.52 -22.83
N THR A 218 -12.50 18.07 -22.57
CA THR A 218 -13.74 17.35 -22.86
C THR A 218 -13.85 17.05 -24.36
N ILE A 219 -13.56 18.02 -25.23
CA ILE A 219 -13.55 17.83 -26.69
C ILE A 219 -12.50 16.79 -27.08
N THR A 220 -11.30 16.87 -26.54
CA THR A 220 -10.19 15.94 -26.83
C THR A 220 -10.57 14.51 -26.43
N PHE A 221 -11.00 14.29 -25.18
CA PHE A 221 -11.39 12.96 -24.70
C PHE A 221 -12.61 12.42 -25.45
N PHE A 222 -13.57 13.27 -25.83
CA PHE A 222 -14.70 12.87 -26.64
C PHE A 222 -14.25 12.35 -28.02
N ILE A 223 -13.34 13.08 -28.69
CA ILE A 223 -12.82 12.67 -30.00
C ILE A 223 -12.04 11.35 -29.87
N LEU A 224 -11.12 11.24 -28.89
CA LEU A 224 -10.33 10.03 -28.68
C LEU A 224 -11.22 8.82 -28.36
N ASN A 225 -12.23 9.01 -27.51
CA ASN A 225 -13.15 7.93 -27.17
C ASN A 225 -13.97 7.42 -28.35
N LYS A 226 -14.28 8.31 -29.32
CA LYS A 226 -15.04 7.96 -30.53
C LYS A 226 -14.19 7.40 -31.67
N THR A 227 -12.89 7.68 -31.68
CA THR A 227 -11.98 7.27 -32.77
C THR A 227 -11.13 6.08 -32.42
N VAL A 228 -10.34 6.17 -31.38
CA VAL A 228 -9.33 5.16 -30.97
C VAL A 228 -9.87 4.29 -29.83
N GLY A 229 -10.77 4.83 -29.02
CA GLY A 229 -11.14 4.25 -27.73
C GLY A 229 -10.18 4.70 -26.63
N LEU A 230 -10.69 4.81 -25.40
CA LEU A 230 -9.90 5.22 -24.23
C LEU A 230 -9.69 4.09 -23.23
N ARG A 231 -10.48 3.03 -23.31
CA ARG A 231 -10.44 1.95 -22.33
C ARG A 231 -10.20 0.62 -23.03
N VAL A 232 -9.36 -0.18 -22.43
CA VAL A 232 -9.09 -1.56 -22.83
C VAL A 232 -10.33 -2.45 -22.63
N SER A 233 -10.35 -3.63 -23.26
CA SER A 233 -11.42 -4.59 -23.05
C SER A 233 -11.48 -5.09 -21.60
N ALA A 234 -12.63 -5.57 -21.16
CA ALA A 234 -12.80 -6.10 -19.82
C ALA A 234 -11.89 -7.31 -19.57
N GLU A 235 -11.65 -8.12 -20.58
CA GLU A 235 -10.74 -9.28 -20.49
C GLU A 235 -9.29 -8.84 -20.26
N GLU A 236 -8.81 -7.84 -20.98
CA GLU A 236 -7.47 -7.29 -20.81
C GLU A 236 -7.31 -6.63 -19.44
N GLU A 237 -8.32 -5.87 -18.96
CA GLU A 237 -8.29 -5.25 -17.64
C GLU A 237 -8.22 -6.29 -16.51
N ILE A 238 -8.96 -7.41 -16.63
CA ILE A 238 -8.93 -8.51 -15.65
C ILE A 238 -7.59 -9.25 -15.70
N LYS A 239 -7.04 -9.49 -16.90
CA LYS A 239 -5.76 -10.18 -17.08
C LYS A 239 -4.58 -9.33 -16.59
N GLY A 240 -4.71 -8.01 -16.67
CA GLY A 240 -3.67 -7.04 -16.33
C GLY A 240 -2.89 -6.54 -17.54
N LEU A 241 -2.63 -5.24 -17.55
CA LEU A 241 -2.00 -4.54 -18.68
C LEU A 241 -0.51 -4.86 -18.81
N ASP A 242 0.16 -5.27 -17.74
CA ASP A 242 1.55 -5.71 -17.79
C ASP A 242 1.76 -6.82 -18.82
N ALA A 243 0.84 -7.81 -18.82
CA ALA A 243 0.91 -8.92 -19.75
C ALA A 243 0.48 -8.56 -21.18
N THR A 244 -0.57 -7.75 -21.30
CA THR A 244 -1.21 -7.48 -22.60
C THR A 244 -0.52 -6.37 -23.39
N GLU A 245 0.00 -5.33 -22.71
CA GLU A 245 0.66 -4.21 -23.37
C GLU A 245 2.18 -4.32 -23.38
N HIS A 246 2.78 -4.90 -22.33
CA HIS A 246 4.24 -4.93 -22.15
C HIS A 246 4.85 -6.32 -22.22
N ASN A 247 4.04 -7.37 -22.38
CA ASN A 247 4.48 -8.76 -22.38
C ASN A 247 5.33 -9.14 -21.15
N LEU A 248 4.98 -8.55 -19.98
CA LEU A 248 5.61 -8.85 -18.70
C LEU A 248 4.72 -9.82 -17.92
N PRO A 249 5.28 -10.85 -17.26
CA PRO A 249 4.48 -11.77 -16.44
C PRO A 249 3.79 -11.04 -15.27
N SER A 250 4.50 -10.15 -14.64
CA SER A 250 4.02 -9.13 -13.68
C SER A 250 5.22 -8.27 -13.27
N ALA A 251 5.04 -6.95 -13.22
CA ALA A 251 6.08 -6.04 -12.71
C ALA A 251 6.28 -6.17 -11.19
N TYR A 252 5.34 -6.83 -10.49
CA TYR A 252 5.27 -6.87 -9.02
C TYR A 252 5.12 -8.30 -8.47
N ALA A 253 5.57 -9.31 -9.20
CA ALA A 253 5.42 -10.72 -8.80
C ALA A 253 5.98 -11.00 -7.40
N ASP A 254 7.08 -10.36 -7.03
CA ASP A 254 7.74 -10.53 -5.74
C ASP A 254 7.01 -9.84 -4.57
N PHE A 255 6.06 -8.96 -4.87
CA PHE A 255 5.28 -8.22 -3.87
C PHE A 255 3.85 -8.75 -3.72
N MET A 256 3.46 -9.71 -4.53
CA MET A 256 2.13 -10.29 -4.45
C MET A 256 2.04 -11.23 -3.24
N PRO A 257 0.98 -11.14 -2.41
CA PRO A 257 0.73 -12.18 -1.43
C PRO A 257 0.59 -13.52 -2.16
N VAL A 258 1.36 -14.51 -1.78
CA VAL A 258 1.28 -15.86 -2.32
C VAL A 258 -0.06 -16.46 -1.90
N GLY A 259 -1.11 -16.19 -2.65
CA GLY A 259 -2.46 -16.64 -2.31
C GLY A 259 -3.48 -16.19 -3.34
N GLY A 260 -3.43 -16.73 -4.56
CA GLY A 260 -4.49 -16.48 -5.53
C GLY A 260 -4.12 -16.55 -7.01
N PHE A 261 -2.92 -16.93 -7.35
CA PHE A 261 -2.60 -17.26 -8.73
C PHE A 261 -2.61 -18.77 -8.91
N ALA A 262 -3.46 -19.23 -9.82
CA ALA A 262 -3.27 -20.54 -10.41
C ALA A 262 -1.79 -20.61 -10.82
N ALA A 263 -1.08 -21.61 -10.28
CA ALA A 263 0.29 -21.85 -10.67
C ALA A 263 0.33 -21.86 -12.19
N VAL A 264 0.93 -20.85 -12.79
CA VAL A 264 1.40 -20.99 -14.16
C VAL A 264 2.32 -22.20 -14.09
N PRO A 265 2.08 -23.27 -14.86
CA PRO A 265 3.02 -24.37 -14.86
C PRO A 265 4.37 -23.76 -15.17
N VAL A 266 5.27 -23.76 -14.19
CA VAL A 266 6.68 -23.52 -14.44
C VAL A 266 7.06 -24.68 -15.33
N THR A 267 7.06 -24.47 -16.63
CA THR A 267 7.77 -25.37 -17.53
C THR A 267 9.17 -25.40 -16.96
N GLU A 268 9.54 -26.56 -16.45
CA GLU A 268 10.85 -26.83 -15.90
C GLU A 268 11.87 -26.13 -16.77
N SER A 269 12.46 -25.05 -16.23
CA SER A 269 13.56 -24.38 -16.89
C SER A 269 14.69 -25.37 -16.94
N GLY A 270 14.81 -26.09 -18.05
CA GLY A 270 16.04 -26.63 -18.68
C GLY A 270 17.20 -27.12 -17.82
N LEU A 271 16.99 -27.49 -16.55
CA LEU A 271 17.94 -28.32 -15.84
C LEU A 271 17.73 -29.74 -16.36
N PRO A 272 18.74 -30.36 -17.03
CA PRO A 272 18.57 -31.74 -17.43
C PRO A 272 18.25 -32.59 -16.23
N ALA A 273 17.11 -33.27 -16.26
CA ALA A 273 16.78 -34.29 -15.26
C ALA A 273 17.99 -35.22 -15.15
N ALA A 274 18.53 -35.40 -13.95
CA ALA A 274 19.63 -36.34 -13.75
C ALA A 274 19.17 -37.69 -14.27
N PRO A 275 19.93 -38.32 -15.20
CA PRO A 275 19.51 -39.60 -15.76
C PRO A 275 19.24 -40.59 -14.63
N VAL A 276 18.08 -41.25 -14.65
CA VAL A 276 17.70 -42.26 -13.64
C VAL A 276 18.79 -43.34 -13.48
N GLU A 277 19.53 -43.61 -14.54
CA GLU A 277 20.68 -44.53 -14.57
C GLU A 277 21.86 -44.12 -13.66
N LYS A 278 21.88 -42.86 -13.19
CA LYS A 278 22.89 -42.36 -12.22
C LYS A 278 22.37 -42.31 -10.80
N ALA A 279 21.15 -42.76 -10.53
CA ALA A 279 20.65 -42.89 -9.18
C ALA A 279 21.48 -43.98 -8.48
N VAL A 280 22.26 -43.57 -7.48
CA VAL A 280 23.01 -44.51 -6.64
C VAL A 280 21.98 -45.32 -5.83
N PRO A 281 22.00 -46.66 -5.89
CA PRO A 281 21.15 -47.48 -5.02
C PRO A 281 21.52 -47.18 -3.58
N VAL A 282 20.56 -46.74 -2.79
CA VAL A 282 20.75 -46.48 -1.36
C VAL A 282 20.24 -47.71 -0.60
N GLU A 283 21.14 -48.33 0.17
CA GLU A 283 20.72 -49.41 1.06
C GLU A 283 19.78 -48.82 2.12
N THR A 284 18.54 -49.34 2.12
CA THR A 284 17.51 -48.89 3.06
C THR A 284 17.52 -49.78 4.26
N TYR A 285 17.71 -49.23 5.46
CA TYR A 285 17.64 -49.97 6.72
C TYR A 285 16.85 -49.21 7.78
N THR A 286 16.28 -49.95 8.71
CA THR A 286 15.73 -49.39 9.94
C THR A 286 15.98 -50.36 11.10
N THR A 287 16.41 -49.83 12.24
CA THR A 287 16.67 -50.63 13.47
C THR A 287 15.40 -50.90 14.26
N LYS A 288 14.32 -50.13 14.01
CA LYS A 288 13.03 -50.27 14.70
C LYS A 288 11.86 -50.17 13.71
N PRO A 289 11.58 -51.27 12.97
CA PRO A 289 10.54 -51.26 11.93
C PRO A 289 9.13 -50.98 12.47
N ASP A 290 8.86 -51.31 13.73
CA ASP A 290 7.54 -51.12 14.36
C ASP A 290 7.39 -49.79 15.10
N ALA A 291 8.39 -48.91 15.03
CA ALA A 291 8.33 -47.60 15.67
C ALA A 291 7.31 -46.71 14.95
N LYS A 292 6.33 -46.23 15.70
CA LYS A 292 5.33 -45.32 15.17
C LYS A 292 5.98 -43.94 14.85
N LEU A 293 5.72 -43.46 13.63
CA LEU A 293 6.08 -42.13 13.20
C LEU A 293 4.85 -41.24 13.27
N SER A 294 4.99 -40.05 13.84
CA SER A 294 3.93 -39.06 13.90
C SER A 294 4.41 -37.69 13.49
N GLU A 295 3.67 -37.02 12.62
CA GLU A 295 3.87 -35.63 12.30
C GLU A 295 3.01 -34.77 13.23
N VAL A 296 3.63 -33.81 13.90
CA VAL A 296 2.94 -32.81 14.71
C VAL A 296 3.02 -31.47 13.99
N VAL A 297 1.86 -30.93 13.64
CA VAL A 297 1.73 -29.63 12.97
C VAL A 297 1.07 -28.65 13.92
N MET A 298 1.71 -27.51 14.13
CA MET A 298 1.21 -26.45 15.00
C MET A 298 0.95 -25.18 14.21
N LEU A 299 -0.21 -24.57 14.38
CA LEU A 299 -0.57 -23.27 13.81
C LEU A 299 -0.78 -22.28 14.94
N PHE A 300 0.04 -21.24 15.04
CA PHE A 300 0.02 -20.29 16.16
C PHE A 300 0.44 -18.86 15.76
N ASN A 301 0.38 -17.94 16.70
CA ASN A 301 0.80 -16.55 16.49
C ASN A 301 2.32 -16.45 16.31
N PRO A 302 2.86 -15.75 15.28
CA PRO A 302 4.29 -15.59 15.02
C PRO A 302 5.11 -15.11 16.24
N ALA A 303 4.54 -14.28 17.09
CA ALA A 303 5.22 -13.76 18.28
C ALA A 303 5.62 -14.84 19.30
N LYS A 304 5.08 -16.06 19.18
CA LYS A 304 5.36 -17.17 20.10
C LYS A 304 6.39 -18.16 19.57
N LEU A 305 6.97 -17.93 18.40
CA LEU A 305 7.86 -18.88 17.74
C LEU A 305 9.04 -19.30 18.62
N GLU A 306 9.78 -18.35 19.18
CA GLU A 306 10.96 -18.67 19.98
C GLU A 306 10.59 -19.49 21.22
N ARG A 307 9.52 -19.12 21.91
CA ARG A 307 9.04 -19.86 23.08
C ARG A 307 8.64 -21.31 22.74
N VAL A 308 8.04 -21.54 21.59
CA VAL A 308 7.69 -22.89 21.13
C VAL A 308 8.94 -23.66 20.75
N LYS A 309 9.90 -23.06 20.06
CA LYS A 309 11.18 -23.69 19.72
C LYS A 309 11.94 -24.15 20.97
N ASP A 310 12.01 -23.28 21.98
CA ASP A 310 12.66 -23.62 23.26
C ASP A 310 11.96 -24.78 23.95
N ALA A 311 10.63 -24.79 23.98
CA ALA A 311 9.85 -25.87 24.55
C ALA A 311 10.06 -27.20 23.81
N MET A 312 10.15 -27.18 22.48
CA MET A 312 10.39 -28.38 21.67
C MET A 312 11.81 -28.91 21.86
N ASN A 313 12.81 -28.03 21.90
CA ASN A 313 14.19 -28.41 22.20
C ASN A 313 14.31 -29.04 23.58
N ALA A 314 13.61 -28.49 24.58
CA ALA A 314 13.63 -29.02 25.97
C ALA A 314 13.09 -30.45 26.08
N VAL A 315 12.17 -30.85 25.21
CA VAL A 315 11.63 -32.23 25.17
C VAL A 315 12.38 -33.12 24.17
N GLY A 316 13.48 -32.65 23.59
CA GLY A 316 14.37 -33.44 22.73
C GLY A 316 13.95 -33.47 21.23
N VAL A 317 13.09 -32.58 20.79
CA VAL A 317 12.77 -32.42 19.35
C VAL A 317 13.69 -31.38 18.74
N THR A 318 14.59 -31.80 17.86
CA THR A 318 15.60 -30.94 17.21
C THR A 318 15.29 -30.62 15.75
N GLY A 319 14.55 -31.47 15.05
CA GLY A 319 14.16 -31.29 13.66
C GLY A 319 12.81 -30.60 13.54
N MET A 320 12.78 -29.35 13.09
CA MET A 320 11.56 -28.55 12.93
C MET A 320 11.59 -27.78 11.62
N THR A 321 10.47 -27.74 10.89
CA THR A 321 10.26 -26.89 9.72
C THR A 321 9.30 -25.78 10.07
N VAL A 322 9.67 -24.52 9.73
CA VAL A 322 8.89 -23.33 10.04
C VAL A 322 8.44 -22.66 8.76
N THR A 323 7.14 -22.42 8.63
CA THR A 323 6.55 -21.76 7.47
C THR A 323 5.63 -20.62 7.91
N ASN A 324 5.76 -19.45 7.28
CA ASN A 324 4.81 -18.36 7.44
C ASN A 324 3.55 -18.66 6.63
N VAL A 325 2.39 -18.63 7.28
CA VAL A 325 1.11 -18.88 6.64
C VAL A 325 0.08 -17.81 7.03
N MET A 326 -0.93 -17.67 6.19
CA MET A 326 -2.07 -16.79 6.50
C MET A 326 -3.26 -17.68 6.86
N GLY A 327 -3.93 -17.38 7.97
CA GLY A 327 -5.07 -18.13 8.46
C GLY A 327 -6.29 -17.26 8.67
N CYS A 328 -7.48 -17.75 8.27
CA CYS A 328 -8.76 -17.18 8.64
C CYS A 328 -9.48 -18.09 9.65
N GLY A 329 -10.30 -17.50 10.51
CA GLY A 329 -11.05 -18.25 11.53
C GLY A 329 -11.90 -17.32 12.39
N THR A 330 -12.31 -17.82 13.56
CA THR A 330 -13.13 -17.05 14.53
C THR A 330 -12.45 -15.79 15.08
N GLN A 331 -11.12 -15.72 15.02
CA GLN A 331 -10.39 -14.50 15.33
C GLN A 331 -10.62 -13.50 14.19
N LYS A 332 -11.49 -12.52 14.42
CA LYS A 332 -11.68 -11.41 13.48
C LYS A 332 -10.37 -10.61 13.38
N GLY A 333 -9.90 -10.39 12.15
CA GLY A 333 -8.80 -9.48 11.88
C GLY A 333 -9.20 -8.04 12.24
N HIS A 334 -8.22 -7.16 12.35
CA HIS A 334 -8.50 -5.74 12.47
C HIS A 334 -9.09 -5.24 11.15
N VAL A 335 -10.23 -4.54 11.22
CA VAL A 335 -10.79 -3.85 10.07
C VAL A 335 -9.76 -2.80 9.63
N ARG A 336 -9.23 -2.97 8.44
CA ARG A 336 -8.33 -2.00 7.80
C ARG A 336 -9.16 -1.08 6.94
N LYS A 337 -8.86 0.21 6.98
CA LYS A 337 -9.43 1.19 6.08
C LYS A 337 -8.35 1.64 5.10
N TYR A 338 -8.70 1.70 3.85
CA TYR A 338 -7.88 2.29 2.80
C TYR A 338 -8.63 3.48 2.23
N ARG A 339 -8.09 4.70 2.40
CA ARG A 339 -8.72 5.94 1.95
C ARG A 339 -10.16 6.12 2.45
N GLY A 340 -10.40 5.72 3.71
CA GLY A 340 -11.71 5.79 4.36
C GLY A 340 -12.72 4.73 3.93
N VAL A 341 -12.33 3.78 3.06
CA VAL A 341 -13.13 2.62 2.65
C VAL A 341 -12.63 1.37 3.38
N GLU A 342 -13.54 0.60 3.95
CA GLU A 342 -13.20 -0.67 4.59
C GLU A 342 -12.73 -1.67 3.53
N ILE A 343 -11.58 -2.31 3.81
CA ILE A 343 -11.10 -3.40 2.96
C ILE A 343 -11.87 -4.65 3.38
N GLU A 344 -12.68 -5.19 2.48
CA GLU A 344 -13.21 -6.56 2.59
C GLU A 344 -12.07 -7.55 2.30
N GLU A 345 -11.06 -7.61 3.16
CA GLU A 345 -10.14 -8.73 3.13
C GLU A 345 -10.82 -9.93 3.79
N LEU A 346 -10.70 -11.11 3.19
CA LEU A 346 -10.73 -12.36 3.93
C LEU A 346 -9.91 -12.09 5.20
N ASN A 347 -10.51 -12.27 6.39
CA ASN A 347 -9.86 -12.02 7.69
C ASN A 347 -8.63 -12.93 7.86
N LEU A 348 -7.62 -12.72 7.02
CA LEU A 348 -6.36 -13.46 7.01
C LEU A 348 -5.43 -12.85 8.04
N ASN A 349 -5.14 -13.59 9.08
CA ASN A 349 -4.16 -13.21 10.09
C ASN A 349 -2.84 -13.96 9.84
N PRO A 350 -1.69 -13.30 10.00
CA PRO A 350 -0.40 -13.98 9.96
C PRO A 350 -0.36 -15.06 11.03
N LYS A 351 0.02 -16.27 10.63
CA LYS A 351 0.22 -17.42 11.51
C LYS A 351 1.57 -18.06 11.18
N MET A 352 2.13 -18.74 12.17
CA MET A 352 3.27 -19.60 11.99
C MET A 352 2.80 -21.05 11.93
N LYS A 353 3.26 -21.79 10.94
CA LYS A 353 3.12 -23.23 10.85
C LYS A 353 4.45 -23.85 11.21
N LEU A 354 4.46 -24.67 12.27
CA LEU A 354 5.60 -25.46 12.70
C LEU A 354 5.28 -26.93 12.48
N GLU A 355 6.14 -27.61 11.77
CA GLU A 355 6.00 -29.03 11.41
C GLU A 355 7.20 -29.80 11.97
N MET A 356 6.95 -30.95 12.54
CA MET A 356 7.98 -31.87 13.02
C MET A 356 7.50 -33.31 12.91
N VAL A 357 8.38 -34.21 12.52
CA VAL A 357 8.13 -35.66 12.55
C VAL A 357 8.88 -36.24 13.73
N ILE A 358 8.18 -36.96 14.58
CA ILE A 358 8.71 -37.52 15.82
C ILE A 358 8.48 -39.03 15.86
N SER A 359 9.38 -39.72 16.56
CA SER A 359 9.29 -41.17 16.81
C SER A 359 9.80 -41.53 18.20
N ALA A 360 10.90 -40.91 18.63
CA ALA A 360 11.54 -41.18 19.95
C ALA A 360 10.77 -40.53 21.10
N VAL A 361 10.27 -39.31 20.86
CA VAL A 361 9.52 -38.52 21.85
C VAL A 361 8.04 -38.84 21.76
N PRO A 362 7.36 -39.17 22.89
CA PRO A 362 5.92 -39.42 22.88
C PRO A 362 5.13 -38.18 22.43
N VAL A 363 4.13 -38.39 21.58
CA VAL A 363 3.26 -37.30 21.05
C VAL A 363 2.64 -36.47 22.16
N GLU A 364 2.17 -37.10 23.24
CA GLU A 364 1.54 -36.41 24.36
C GLU A 364 2.51 -35.47 25.10
N THR A 365 3.79 -35.82 25.17
CA THR A 365 4.83 -34.94 25.75
C THR A 365 5.02 -33.70 24.91
N VAL A 366 5.06 -33.84 23.57
CA VAL A 366 5.15 -32.73 22.63
C VAL A 366 3.93 -31.83 22.72
N ILE A 367 2.72 -32.41 22.76
CA ILE A 367 1.48 -31.65 22.90
C ILE A 367 1.43 -30.88 24.22
N ALA A 368 1.84 -31.52 25.33
CA ALA A 368 1.85 -30.85 26.64
C ALA A 368 2.78 -29.65 26.65
N ALA A 369 4.02 -29.82 26.17
CA ALA A 369 5.00 -28.74 26.07
C ALA A 369 4.54 -27.60 25.14
N ALA A 370 3.96 -27.96 24.00
CA ALA A 370 3.41 -26.98 23.05
C ALA A 370 2.24 -26.20 23.67
N ARG A 371 1.33 -26.86 24.36
CA ARG A 371 0.22 -26.19 25.04
C ARG A 371 0.70 -25.23 26.12
N GLU A 372 1.66 -25.60 26.94
CA GLU A 372 2.24 -24.71 27.93
C GLU A 372 2.88 -23.47 27.29
N ALA A 373 3.61 -23.65 26.19
CA ALA A 373 4.23 -22.54 25.45
C ALA A 373 3.20 -21.62 24.76
N LEU A 374 2.09 -22.17 24.25
CA LEU A 374 1.13 -21.44 23.43
C LEU A 374 -0.04 -20.85 24.22
N TYR A 375 -0.42 -21.43 25.35
CA TYR A 375 -1.64 -21.07 26.07
C TYR A 375 -1.60 -19.64 26.64
N THR A 376 -2.68 -18.90 26.34
CA THR A 376 -2.98 -17.57 26.94
C THR A 376 -4.41 -17.49 27.47
N GLY A 377 -5.24 -18.47 27.18
CA GLY A 377 -6.67 -18.47 27.50
C GLY A 377 -7.53 -17.62 26.55
N ASN A 378 -6.93 -17.05 25.49
CA ASN A 378 -7.64 -16.22 24.53
C ASN A 378 -7.87 -16.92 23.20
N ILE A 379 -8.89 -16.48 22.47
CA ILE A 379 -9.13 -16.93 21.09
C ILE A 379 -7.90 -16.54 20.24
N GLY A 380 -7.31 -17.52 19.55
CA GLY A 380 -6.15 -17.30 18.67
C GLY A 380 -4.86 -17.95 19.16
N ASP A 381 -4.87 -18.68 20.28
CA ASP A 381 -3.70 -19.41 20.79
C ASP A 381 -3.13 -20.42 19.80
N GLY A 382 -3.98 -20.96 18.92
CA GLY A 382 -3.54 -21.85 17.86
C GLY A 382 -4.24 -23.20 17.86
N LYS A 383 -3.75 -24.09 17.01
CA LYS A 383 -4.21 -25.50 16.91
C LYS A 383 -3.02 -26.40 16.70
N ILE A 384 -3.12 -27.63 17.23
CA ILE A 384 -2.15 -28.70 17.04
C ILE A 384 -2.86 -29.83 16.32
N PHE A 385 -2.26 -30.34 15.27
CA PHE A 385 -2.73 -31.49 14.49
C PHE A 385 -1.68 -32.58 14.58
N VAL A 386 -2.11 -33.83 14.64
CA VAL A 386 -1.23 -35.00 14.66
C VAL A 386 -1.65 -35.89 13.49
N TYR A 387 -0.71 -36.30 12.68
CA TYR A 387 -0.87 -37.20 11.57
C TYR A 387 0.02 -38.41 11.73
N ASP A 388 -0.45 -39.57 11.26
CA ASP A 388 0.39 -40.73 11.12
C ASP A 388 1.25 -40.57 9.87
N VAL A 389 2.55 -40.84 9.98
CA VAL A 389 3.50 -40.81 8.88
C VAL A 389 3.83 -42.23 8.51
N GLU A 390 3.60 -42.56 7.24
CA GLU A 390 3.81 -43.95 6.74
C GLU A 390 5.31 -44.31 6.80
N ASP A 391 6.17 -43.40 6.36
CA ASP A 391 7.62 -43.59 6.36
C ASP A 391 8.39 -42.27 6.33
N ALA A 392 9.67 -42.29 6.70
CA ALA A 392 10.60 -41.22 6.53
C ALA A 392 11.92 -41.78 5.98
N VAL A 393 12.55 -41.03 5.06
CA VAL A 393 13.83 -41.46 4.44
C VAL A 393 14.86 -40.32 4.57
N LYS A 394 16.00 -40.62 5.15
CA LYS A 394 17.13 -39.68 5.22
C LYS A 394 17.89 -39.70 3.90
N VAL A 395 17.79 -38.65 3.13
CA VAL A 395 18.34 -38.59 1.75
C VAL A 395 19.84 -38.90 1.69
N ARG A 396 20.60 -38.41 2.68
CA ARG A 396 22.08 -38.61 2.73
C ARG A 396 22.49 -40.06 2.92
N THR A 397 21.78 -40.81 3.76
CA THR A 397 22.22 -42.15 4.21
C THR A 397 21.30 -43.29 3.76
N GLY A 398 20.07 -42.99 3.30
CA GLY A 398 19.04 -44.00 3.00
C GLY A 398 18.41 -44.63 4.22
N ALA A 399 18.73 -44.21 5.44
CA ALA A 399 18.07 -44.67 6.65
C ALA A 399 16.56 -44.38 6.58
N ARG A 400 15.75 -45.32 7.08
CA ARG A 400 14.27 -45.24 7.02
C ARG A 400 13.64 -45.25 8.41
N GLY A 401 12.41 -44.81 8.47
CA GLY A 401 11.58 -44.92 9.67
C GLY A 401 12.22 -44.21 10.86
N TYR A 402 12.32 -44.93 11.98
CA TYR A 402 12.89 -44.42 13.23
C TYR A 402 14.32 -43.83 13.03
N ASP A 403 15.18 -44.53 12.28
CA ASP A 403 16.58 -44.13 12.12
C ASP A 403 16.77 -42.90 11.23
N ALA A 404 15.81 -42.65 10.33
CA ALA A 404 15.82 -41.43 9.52
C ALA A 404 15.71 -40.15 10.38
N LEU A 405 15.08 -40.25 11.55
CA LEU A 405 14.79 -39.13 12.45
C LEU A 405 15.84 -38.96 13.56
N GLN A 406 16.80 -39.90 13.67
CA GLN A 406 17.85 -39.79 14.70
C GLN A 406 18.96 -38.85 14.23
N GLY A 407 19.41 -37.96 15.13
CA GLY A 407 20.47 -36.99 14.92
C GLY A 407 21.87 -37.54 15.08
N THR A 408 22.14 -38.80 14.78
CA THR A 408 23.51 -39.32 14.78
C THR A 408 24.24 -38.78 13.56
N ASP A 409 24.92 -37.66 13.77
CA ASP A 409 26.01 -37.20 12.93
C ASP A 409 27.31 -37.94 13.41
N ASP A 410 27.51 -39.13 12.91
CA ASP A 410 28.80 -39.81 12.85
C ASP A 410 29.03 -40.30 11.42
#